data_63566d9989d7cde35a27674283059ca2
#
_entry.id   63566d9989d7cde35a27674283059ca2
#
_cell.length_a   1.000
_cell.length_b   1.000
_cell.length_c   1.000
_cell.angle_alpha   90.00
_cell.angle_beta   90.00
_cell.angle_gamma   90.00
#
_symmetry.space_group_name_H-M   'P 1'
#
loop_
_entity.id
_entity.type
_entity.pdbx_description
1 polymer ?
#
loop_
_entity_poly.entity_id
_entity_poly.type
_entity_poly.pdbx_seq_one_letter_code
_entity_poly.pdbx_strand_id
1 'polypeptide(L)'
;GTLKIEHQGKTIDFSGEYPRVSMRDLIFKDCGIDIYIEKDLESLKKAILDKGIKVKDFDNLGYGNLIDNLYKKVSRPKIINPIFLINHPVELSPLARMNDENPEIVDRFQLVCNTWEILNAYSELTDPVDQKQRFMQQAEYKSQGDDEAMMIDFSFLDAMEHGFPPMAGFGMGIERLLCLLLDQENLRDVVLFPMTKSSQEEIDAMQKLGQSASQQSGTQEPVVDPGFTRDQAVEIVKKYVDPKLQPHLFFVEAAMRKLADHYGFSDQKEVWGLAGLLHDVDWSITEEETMNSNPLAHCGEKLDEILSEINATPEFIEVLRSHYKEHGLPVDTTLKKALYSVDELCGLIVAVTLVRPSKQMADVKVSSVKKKFKDKGFAANVDRNLILTCEDWLNTPIEE
;
A
#
# COMPACT_ATOMS: atom_id res chain seq x y z
N GLY A 1 -21.74 -1.52 38.83
CA GLY A 1 -20.42 -1.54 38.22
C GLY A 1 -19.50 -0.53 38.86
N THR A 2 -18.22 -0.68 38.67
CA THR A 2 -17.18 0.27 39.14
C THR A 2 -16.58 0.99 37.93
N LEU A 3 -16.14 2.24 38.14
CA LEU A 3 -15.36 2.99 37.15
C LEU A 3 -13.84 2.77 37.34
N LYS A 4 -13.45 1.95 38.30
CA LYS A 4 -12.07 1.51 38.48
C LYS A 4 -11.95 0.08 38.03
N ILE A 5 -11.04 -0.18 37.11
CA ILE A 5 -10.78 -1.51 36.58
C ILE A 5 -9.32 -1.89 36.82
N GLU A 6 -9.07 -3.17 36.94
CA GLU A 6 -7.71 -3.71 36.93
C GLU A 6 -7.36 -4.18 35.53
N HIS A 7 -6.16 -3.81 35.06
CA HIS A 7 -5.62 -4.28 33.78
C HIS A 7 -4.12 -4.53 33.93
N GLN A 8 -3.71 -5.78 33.76
CA GLN A 8 -2.31 -6.23 33.86
C GLN A 8 -1.64 -5.74 35.16
N GLY A 9 -2.36 -5.88 36.28
CA GLY A 9 -1.88 -5.50 37.62
C GLY A 9 -1.82 -3.99 37.87
N LYS A 10 -2.41 -3.17 36.99
CA LYS A 10 -2.53 -1.71 37.15
C LYS A 10 -3.98 -1.33 37.35
N THR A 11 -4.26 -0.51 38.35
CA THR A 11 -5.60 0.08 38.51
C THR A 11 -5.77 1.27 37.57
N ILE A 12 -6.77 1.25 36.70
CA ILE A 12 -7.16 2.33 35.81
C ILE A 12 -8.44 2.94 36.36
N ASP A 13 -8.44 4.23 36.58
CA ASP A 13 -9.57 4.99 37.14
C ASP A 13 -10.24 5.81 36.03
N PHE A 14 -11.43 5.41 35.64
CA PHE A 14 -12.29 6.10 34.67
C PHE A 14 -13.27 7.09 35.34
N SER A 15 -13.16 7.29 36.65
CA SER A 15 -14.01 8.24 37.37
C SER A 15 -13.50 9.67 37.22
N GLY A 16 -14.43 10.62 37.19
CA GLY A 16 -14.11 12.05 37.18
C GLY A 16 -13.81 12.61 35.78
N GLU A 17 -13.25 13.81 35.77
CA GLU A 17 -12.85 14.49 34.55
C GLU A 17 -11.44 14.07 34.13
N TYR A 18 -11.24 13.82 32.83
CA TYR A 18 -9.93 13.47 32.33
C TYR A 18 -9.11 14.75 32.04
N PRO A 19 -7.85 14.80 32.51
CA PRO A 19 -7.02 15.98 32.28
C PRO A 19 -6.73 16.16 30.79
N ARG A 20 -6.77 17.44 30.33
CA ARG A 20 -6.30 17.84 29.00
C ARG A 20 -4.85 18.25 29.11
N VAL A 21 -3.97 17.55 28.42
CA VAL A 21 -2.51 17.74 28.51
C VAL A 21 -1.93 17.98 27.12
N SER A 22 -1.16 19.05 26.97
CA SER A 22 -0.47 19.36 25.73
C SER A 22 0.63 18.32 25.43
N MET A 23 0.78 17.93 24.17
CA MET A 23 1.87 17.05 23.74
C MET A 23 3.24 17.66 24.07
N ARG A 24 3.41 18.97 23.82
CA ARG A 24 4.63 19.71 24.20
C ARG A 24 4.94 19.58 25.69
N ASP A 25 3.95 19.83 26.53
CA ASP A 25 4.16 19.84 27.98
C ASP A 25 4.51 18.45 28.53
N LEU A 26 3.93 17.39 27.95
CA LEU A 26 4.31 16.02 28.29
C LEU A 26 5.75 15.72 27.90
N ILE A 27 6.14 16.00 26.67
CA ILE A 27 7.51 15.77 26.19
C ILE A 27 8.50 16.57 27.03
N PHE A 28 8.23 17.87 27.24
CA PHE A 28 9.11 18.73 28.04
C PHE A 28 9.26 18.23 29.47
N LYS A 29 8.15 17.87 30.14
CA LYS A 29 8.14 17.31 31.49
C LYS A 29 8.97 16.01 31.56
N ASP A 30 8.87 15.17 30.55
CA ASP A 30 9.41 13.81 30.61
C ASP A 30 10.87 13.68 30.18
N CYS A 31 11.36 14.56 29.30
CA CYS A 31 12.74 14.52 28.82
C CYS A 31 13.45 15.90 28.75
N GLY A 32 12.73 16.99 28.99
CA GLY A 32 13.30 18.36 28.98
C GLY A 32 13.59 18.90 27.56
N ILE A 33 12.96 18.32 26.53
CA ILE A 33 13.02 18.83 25.16
C ILE A 33 11.76 19.65 24.89
N ASP A 34 11.93 20.88 24.46
CA ASP A 34 10.82 21.76 24.08
C ASP A 34 10.68 21.80 22.56
N ILE A 35 9.68 21.12 22.03
CA ILE A 35 9.42 21.04 20.59
C ILE A 35 9.03 22.39 19.96
N TYR A 36 8.73 23.41 20.74
CA TYR A 36 8.50 24.77 20.23
C TYR A 36 9.78 25.61 20.15
N ILE A 37 10.86 25.14 20.74
CA ILE A 37 12.21 25.72 20.60
C ILE A 37 12.94 24.99 19.46
N GLU A 38 12.88 23.67 19.44
CA GLU A 38 13.51 22.81 18.43
C GLU A 38 12.59 22.69 17.19
N LYS A 39 12.50 23.79 16.39
CA LYS A 39 11.50 23.96 15.32
C LYS A 39 11.86 23.30 13.97
N ASP A 40 13.01 22.67 13.88
CA ASP A 40 13.45 21.99 12.67
C ASP A 40 14.02 20.60 12.99
N LEU A 41 14.15 19.78 11.94
CA LEU A 41 14.58 18.40 12.06
C LEU A 41 15.95 18.25 12.70
N GLU A 42 16.89 19.13 12.33
CA GLU A 42 18.29 19.03 12.76
C GLU A 42 18.43 19.44 14.24
N SER A 43 17.77 20.53 14.66
CA SER A 43 17.77 20.96 16.06
C SER A 43 17.13 19.93 16.98
N LEU A 44 16.00 19.33 16.55
CA LEU A 44 15.31 18.28 17.31
C LEU A 44 16.17 17.00 17.38
N LYS A 45 16.78 16.56 16.27
CA LYS A 45 17.72 15.43 16.27
C LYS A 45 18.86 15.64 17.24
N LYS A 46 19.47 16.83 17.22
CA LYS A 46 20.55 17.20 18.13
C LYS A 46 20.08 17.14 19.60
N ALA A 47 18.94 17.74 19.92
CA ALA A 47 18.41 17.73 21.30
C ALA A 47 18.15 16.31 21.80
N ILE A 48 17.64 15.43 20.95
CA ILE A 48 17.39 13.99 21.26
C ILE A 48 18.71 13.27 21.55
N LEU A 49 19.74 13.49 20.70
CA LEU A 49 21.08 12.90 20.88
C LEU A 49 21.76 13.41 22.15
N ASP A 50 21.71 14.71 22.45
CA ASP A 50 22.28 15.32 23.64
C ASP A 50 21.64 14.75 24.93
N LYS A 51 20.39 14.30 24.87
CA LYS A 51 19.69 13.62 25.99
C LYS A 51 19.92 12.10 26.01
N GLY A 52 20.63 11.54 25.03
CA GLY A 52 20.89 10.10 24.94
C GLY A 52 19.65 9.25 24.69
N ILE A 53 18.58 9.82 24.12
CA ILE A 53 17.32 9.13 23.86
C ILE A 53 17.45 8.34 22.56
N LYS A 54 17.14 7.04 22.59
CA LYS A 54 17.15 6.20 21.40
C LYS A 54 15.72 6.15 20.81
N VAL A 55 15.56 6.74 19.64
CA VAL A 55 14.32 6.69 18.85
C VAL A 55 14.51 5.69 17.71
N LYS A 56 13.47 4.91 17.40
CA LYS A 56 13.48 3.96 16.30
C LYS A 56 13.48 4.73 14.96
N ASP A 57 14.18 4.22 13.95
CA ASP A 57 14.26 4.78 12.60
C ASP A 57 14.69 6.27 12.54
N PHE A 58 15.44 6.70 13.56
CA PHE A 58 15.84 8.09 13.85
C PHE A 58 16.36 8.88 12.64
N ASP A 59 17.17 8.24 11.79
CA ASP A 59 17.86 8.92 10.67
C ASP A 59 16.90 9.25 9.51
N ASN A 60 15.82 8.46 9.36
CA ASN A 60 14.94 8.52 8.19
C ASN A 60 13.61 9.27 8.45
N LEU A 61 13.32 9.61 9.71
CA LEU A 61 12.06 10.26 10.07
C LEU A 61 12.05 11.74 9.71
N GLY A 62 10.94 12.23 9.15
CA GLY A 62 10.62 13.64 9.06
C GLY A 62 10.32 14.25 10.43
N TYR A 63 10.27 15.59 10.50
CA TYR A 63 10.16 16.33 11.76
C TYR A 63 8.93 15.93 12.59
N GLY A 64 7.73 15.86 11.98
CA GLY A 64 6.49 15.45 12.67
C GLY A 64 6.57 14.03 13.22
N ASN A 65 7.00 13.06 12.40
CA ASN A 65 7.14 11.67 12.81
C ASN A 65 8.21 11.48 13.88
N LEU A 66 9.26 12.31 13.87
CA LEU A 66 10.28 12.29 14.92
C LEU A 66 9.70 12.76 16.28
N ILE A 67 8.85 13.82 16.29
CA ILE A 67 8.11 14.24 17.50
C ILE A 67 7.20 13.12 18.02
N ASP A 68 6.44 12.47 17.16
CA ASP A 68 5.54 11.40 17.54
C ASP A 68 6.31 10.20 18.13
N ASN A 69 7.41 9.81 17.49
CA ASN A 69 8.25 8.72 18.00
C ASN A 69 8.96 9.10 19.31
N LEU A 70 9.36 10.36 19.49
CA LEU A 70 9.87 10.87 20.77
C LEU A 70 8.79 10.77 21.85
N TYR A 71 7.57 11.26 21.60
CA TYR A 71 6.43 11.15 22.52
C TYR A 71 6.12 9.69 22.87
N LYS A 72 6.02 8.82 21.86
CA LYS A 72 5.80 7.36 22.06
C LYS A 72 6.87 6.71 22.92
N LYS A 73 8.09 7.25 22.88
CA LYS A 73 9.23 6.74 23.67
C LYS A 73 9.27 7.25 25.09
N VAL A 74 9.08 8.55 25.29
CA VAL A 74 9.39 9.18 26.60
C VAL A 74 8.17 9.44 27.47
N SER A 75 6.99 9.71 26.89
CA SER A 75 5.81 10.17 27.60
C SER A 75 4.69 9.11 27.62
N ARG A 76 4.34 8.56 26.48
CA ARG A 76 3.24 7.59 26.33
C ARG A 76 3.32 6.40 27.28
N PRO A 77 4.49 5.77 27.56
CA PRO A 77 4.60 4.65 28.51
C PRO A 77 4.26 4.99 29.96
N LYS A 78 4.23 6.26 30.32
CA LYS A 78 3.93 6.74 31.67
C LYS A 78 2.44 7.02 31.92
N ILE A 79 1.62 7.03 30.85
CA ILE A 79 0.20 7.31 30.92
C ILE A 79 -0.55 6.05 31.32
N ILE A 80 -1.12 6.04 32.52
CA ILE A 80 -1.93 4.92 33.04
C ILE A 80 -3.41 5.29 33.03
N ASN A 81 -3.80 6.37 33.74
CA ASN A 81 -5.18 6.84 33.74
C ASN A 81 -5.53 7.59 32.47
N PRO A 82 -6.81 7.67 32.09
CA PRO A 82 -7.23 8.38 30.88
C PRO A 82 -6.84 9.86 30.91
N ILE A 83 -6.27 10.34 29.80
CA ILE A 83 -6.01 11.75 29.54
C ILE A 83 -6.46 12.11 28.12
N PHE A 84 -6.83 13.37 27.92
CA PHE A 84 -6.92 13.94 26.58
C PHE A 84 -5.57 14.58 26.22
N LEU A 85 -4.87 13.99 25.27
CA LEU A 85 -3.68 14.58 24.65
C LEU A 85 -4.15 15.58 23.61
N ILE A 86 -3.73 16.82 23.74
CA ILE A 86 -4.14 17.95 22.89
C ILE A 86 -2.93 18.69 22.33
N ASN A 87 -3.17 19.69 21.48
CA ASN A 87 -2.15 20.58 20.92
C ASN A 87 -1.06 19.81 20.16
N HIS A 88 -1.51 18.94 19.23
CA HIS A 88 -0.58 18.26 18.36
C HIS A 88 0.03 19.23 17.35
N PRO A 89 1.32 19.14 17.04
CA PRO A 89 1.96 19.93 16.00
C PRO A 89 1.31 19.73 14.63
N VAL A 90 1.30 20.79 13.82
CA VAL A 90 0.71 20.74 12.46
C VAL A 90 1.42 19.74 11.56
N GLU A 91 2.73 19.60 11.69
CA GLU A 91 3.55 18.67 10.91
C GLU A 91 3.25 17.19 11.18
N LEU A 92 2.69 16.90 12.36
CA LEU A 92 2.25 15.55 12.74
C LEU A 92 0.83 15.23 12.27
N SER A 93 0.09 16.22 11.77
CA SER A 93 -1.35 16.10 11.56
C SER A 93 -1.77 16.66 10.19
N PRO A 94 -1.32 16.05 9.08
CA PRO A 94 -1.49 16.63 7.74
C PRO A 94 -2.95 16.79 7.29
N LEU A 95 -3.90 16.08 7.90
CA LEU A 95 -5.33 16.12 7.55
C LEU A 95 -6.16 16.97 8.52
N ALA A 96 -5.56 17.44 9.63
CA ALA A 96 -6.28 18.19 10.66
C ALA A 96 -6.20 19.69 10.41
N ARG A 97 -7.30 20.40 10.72
CA ARG A 97 -7.36 21.85 10.61
C ARG A 97 -6.41 22.53 11.60
N MET A 98 -5.67 23.54 11.14
CA MET A 98 -4.89 24.39 12.02
C MET A 98 -5.81 25.11 13.02
N ASN A 99 -5.29 25.33 14.23
CA ASN A 99 -5.99 26.13 15.22
C ASN A 99 -5.93 27.63 14.84
N ASP A 100 -7.07 28.33 14.96
CA ASP A 100 -7.19 29.74 14.55
C ASP A 100 -6.35 30.69 15.39
N GLU A 101 -6.10 30.35 16.67
CA GLU A 101 -5.35 31.18 17.58
C GLU A 101 -3.84 30.88 17.59
N ASN A 102 -3.49 29.62 17.25
CA ASN A 102 -2.10 29.18 17.21
C ASN A 102 -1.85 28.27 16.00
N PRO A 103 -1.29 28.79 14.91
CA PRO A 103 -1.07 28.00 13.68
C PRO A 103 0.02 26.93 13.79
N GLU A 104 0.76 26.84 14.90
CA GLU A 104 1.75 25.79 15.13
C GLU A 104 1.10 24.46 15.56
N ILE A 105 -0.20 24.48 15.90
CA ILE A 105 -0.96 23.31 16.36
C ILE A 105 -2.22 23.11 15.54
N VAL A 106 -2.80 21.92 15.67
CA VAL A 106 -4.07 21.56 15.04
C VAL A 106 -5.17 21.33 16.07
N ASP A 107 -6.43 21.48 15.63
CA ASP A 107 -7.62 21.16 16.41
C ASP A 107 -7.82 19.63 16.45
N ARG A 108 -6.99 18.96 17.25
CA ARG A 108 -6.91 17.51 17.40
C ARG A 108 -6.78 17.12 18.86
N PHE A 109 -7.41 16.02 19.24
CA PHE A 109 -7.15 15.37 20.51
C PHE A 109 -7.13 13.85 20.38
N GLN A 110 -6.42 13.21 21.30
CA GLN A 110 -6.42 11.78 21.49
C GLN A 110 -6.86 11.46 22.92
N LEU A 111 -7.69 10.42 23.10
CA LEU A 111 -7.88 9.80 24.40
C LEU A 111 -6.84 8.70 24.56
N VAL A 112 -5.92 8.90 25.49
CA VAL A 112 -4.85 7.93 25.79
C VAL A 112 -5.08 7.36 27.17
N CYS A 113 -5.05 6.04 27.28
CA CYS A 113 -5.24 5.31 28.53
C CYS A 113 -4.37 4.06 28.53
N ASN A 114 -3.70 3.79 29.65
CA ASN A 114 -2.79 2.65 29.84
C ASN A 114 -1.85 2.46 28.65
N THR A 115 -1.15 3.50 28.26
CA THR A 115 -0.22 3.54 27.11
C THR A 115 -0.85 3.42 25.72
N TRP A 116 -2.15 3.18 25.61
CA TRP A 116 -2.87 3.00 24.37
C TRP A 116 -3.63 4.27 23.95
N GLU A 117 -3.57 4.62 22.70
CA GLU A 117 -4.51 5.54 22.06
C GLU A 117 -5.83 4.80 21.87
N ILE A 118 -6.87 5.23 22.56
CA ILE A 118 -8.21 4.63 22.48
C ILE A 118 -9.05 5.35 21.43
N LEU A 119 -8.90 6.68 21.35
CA LEU A 119 -9.64 7.52 20.41
C LEU A 119 -8.73 8.60 19.85
N ASN A 120 -8.92 8.92 18.59
CA ASN A 120 -8.31 10.06 17.89
C ASN A 120 -9.40 10.84 17.17
N ALA A 121 -9.43 12.14 17.34
CA ALA A 121 -10.44 13.01 16.75
C ALA A 121 -9.82 14.36 16.39
N TYR A 122 -10.29 14.97 15.29
CA TYR A 122 -9.86 16.29 14.86
C TYR A 122 -10.92 16.98 14.00
N SER A 123 -10.82 18.31 13.95
CA SER A 123 -11.49 19.09 12.92
C SER A 123 -10.78 18.84 11.59
N GLU A 124 -11.54 18.47 10.56
CA GLU A 124 -10.98 18.20 9.24
C GLU A 124 -10.44 19.49 8.61
N LEU A 125 -9.31 19.36 7.90
CA LEU A 125 -8.81 20.43 7.05
C LEU A 125 -9.72 20.55 5.82
N THR A 126 -10.29 21.73 5.61
CA THR A 126 -11.27 21.97 4.52
C THR A 126 -10.72 22.82 3.37
N ASP A 127 -9.53 23.39 3.54
CA ASP A 127 -8.85 24.18 2.50
C ASP A 127 -8.03 23.27 1.57
N PRO A 128 -8.42 23.10 0.29
CA PRO A 128 -7.69 22.24 -0.64
C PRO A 128 -6.28 22.76 -0.97
N VAL A 129 -6.05 24.08 -0.86
CA VAL A 129 -4.72 24.65 -1.12
C VAL A 129 -3.74 24.29 0.00
N ASP A 130 -4.16 24.45 1.26
CA ASP A 130 -3.36 24.02 2.42
C ASP A 130 -3.16 22.50 2.41
N GLN A 131 -4.23 21.72 2.12
CA GLN A 131 -4.14 20.27 2.04
C GLN A 131 -3.12 19.80 1.00
N LYS A 132 -3.12 20.42 -0.18
CA LYS A 132 -2.14 20.12 -1.24
C LYS A 132 -0.71 20.41 -0.78
N GLN A 133 -0.47 21.53 -0.12
CA GLN A 133 0.86 21.88 0.39
C GLN A 133 1.35 20.85 1.41
N ARG A 134 0.48 20.40 2.33
CA ARG A 134 0.83 19.38 3.33
C ARG A 134 1.09 18.03 2.70
N PHE A 135 0.33 17.63 1.71
CA PHE A 135 0.60 16.39 0.96
C PHE A 135 1.94 16.45 0.22
N MET A 136 2.27 17.60 -0.38
CA MET A 136 3.57 17.77 -1.05
C MET A 136 4.73 17.63 -0.04
N GLN A 137 4.61 18.23 1.15
CA GLN A 137 5.60 18.09 2.20
C GLN A 137 5.73 16.65 2.70
N GLN A 138 4.62 15.94 2.87
CA GLN A 138 4.62 14.52 3.24
C GLN A 138 5.30 13.66 2.17
N ALA A 139 5.01 13.91 0.89
CA ALA A 139 5.63 13.21 -0.23
C ALA A 139 7.16 13.45 -0.29
N GLU A 140 7.61 14.65 0.07
CA GLU A 140 9.04 14.95 0.18
C GLU A 140 9.69 14.12 1.29
N TYR A 141 9.11 14.06 2.49
CA TYR A 141 9.61 13.21 3.58
C TYR A 141 9.65 11.73 3.17
N LYS A 142 8.62 11.27 2.47
CA LYS A 142 8.56 9.89 1.94
C LYS A 142 9.70 9.62 0.97
N SER A 143 9.99 10.56 0.07
CA SER A 143 11.11 10.43 -0.89
C SER A 143 12.49 10.38 -0.21
N GLN A 144 12.58 10.96 0.98
CA GLN A 144 13.79 10.95 1.83
C GLN A 144 13.89 9.69 2.70
N GLY A 145 12.91 8.78 2.65
CA GLY A 145 12.92 7.48 3.34
C GLY A 145 12.05 7.39 4.58
N ASP A 146 11.17 8.36 4.84
CA ASP A 146 10.17 8.27 5.90
C ASP A 146 8.98 7.40 5.43
N ASP A 147 8.99 6.13 5.83
CA ASP A 147 7.94 5.17 5.48
C ASP A 147 6.57 5.50 6.13
N GLU A 148 6.55 6.30 7.21
CA GLU A 148 5.33 6.74 7.88
C GLU A 148 4.67 7.94 7.20
N ALA A 149 5.38 8.64 6.29
CA ALA A 149 4.86 9.78 5.56
C ALA A 149 3.84 9.38 4.49
N MET A 150 2.85 10.24 4.26
CA MET A 150 1.75 10.02 3.33
C MET A 150 2.15 10.27 1.86
N MET A 151 1.48 9.59 0.94
CA MET A 151 1.52 9.92 -0.49
C MET A 151 0.48 11.00 -0.82
N ILE A 152 0.66 11.68 -1.95
CA ILE A 152 -0.33 12.65 -2.45
C ILE A 152 -1.55 11.86 -2.96
N ASP A 153 -2.73 12.20 -2.44
CA ASP A 153 -4.00 11.71 -2.96
C ASP A 153 -4.65 12.81 -3.80
N PHE A 154 -4.49 12.70 -5.10
CA PHE A 154 -5.05 13.69 -6.05
C PHE A 154 -6.57 13.59 -6.14
N SER A 155 -7.16 12.39 -5.99
CA SER A 155 -8.60 12.20 -6.03
C SER A 155 -9.26 12.85 -4.81
N PHE A 156 -8.61 12.78 -3.64
CA PHE A 156 -9.07 13.46 -2.44
C PHE A 156 -9.02 14.98 -2.61
N LEU A 157 -7.94 15.53 -3.19
CA LEU A 157 -7.81 16.97 -3.47
C LEU A 157 -8.88 17.45 -4.45
N ASP A 158 -9.12 16.72 -5.52
CA ASP A 158 -10.16 17.03 -6.50
C ASP A 158 -11.56 17.05 -5.85
N ALA A 159 -11.86 16.06 -5.01
CA ALA A 159 -13.10 16.03 -4.24
C ALA A 159 -13.24 17.24 -3.29
N MET A 160 -12.16 17.68 -2.65
CA MET A 160 -12.15 18.87 -1.80
C MET A 160 -12.44 20.15 -2.59
N GLU A 161 -11.89 20.28 -3.80
CA GLU A 161 -12.12 21.45 -4.68
C GLU A 161 -13.58 21.56 -5.14
N HIS A 162 -14.33 20.45 -5.19
CA HIS A 162 -15.76 20.45 -5.50
C HIS A 162 -16.64 20.88 -4.30
N GLY A 163 -16.08 20.96 -3.12
CA GLY A 163 -16.72 21.47 -1.92
C GLY A 163 -16.60 20.50 -0.75
N PHE A 164 -15.92 20.96 0.30
CA PHE A 164 -15.71 20.21 1.54
C PHE A 164 -16.24 21.01 2.72
N PRO A 165 -17.38 20.64 3.32
CA PRO A 165 -18.00 21.42 4.39
C PRO A 165 -17.17 21.30 5.68
N PRO A 166 -17.25 22.29 6.59
CA PRO A 166 -16.69 22.16 7.92
C PRO A 166 -17.23 20.92 8.63
N MET A 167 -16.34 20.02 9.03
CA MET A 167 -16.68 18.79 9.73
C MET A 167 -15.59 18.40 10.72
N ALA A 168 -15.92 17.44 11.57
CA ALA A 168 -14.96 16.79 12.46
C ALA A 168 -15.19 15.28 12.39
N GLY A 169 -14.10 14.53 12.48
CA GLY A 169 -14.14 13.08 12.51
C GLY A 169 -13.49 12.52 13.76
N PHE A 170 -13.82 11.27 14.07
CA PHE A 170 -13.11 10.53 15.09
C PHE A 170 -12.99 9.04 14.72
N GLY A 171 -11.88 8.45 15.16
CA GLY A 171 -11.67 7.00 15.13
C GLY A 171 -11.51 6.46 16.55
N MET A 172 -12.18 5.36 16.86
CA MET A 172 -12.10 4.69 18.15
C MET A 172 -11.66 3.25 17.97
N GLY A 173 -10.61 2.83 18.67
CA GLY A 173 -10.17 1.44 18.71
C GLY A 173 -11.05 0.62 19.66
N ILE A 174 -12.12 0.03 19.13
CA ILE A 174 -13.05 -0.79 19.92
C ILE A 174 -12.32 -1.95 20.58
N GLU A 175 -11.44 -2.63 19.86
CA GLU A 175 -10.65 -3.74 20.37
C GLU A 175 -9.71 -3.30 21.50
N ARG A 176 -9.09 -2.12 21.39
CA ARG A 176 -8.26 -1.56 22.46
C ARG A 176 -9.07 -1.29 23.73
N LEU A 177 -10.27 -0.72 23.57
CA LEU A 177 -11.18 -0.49 24.68
C LEU A 177 -11.64 -1.81 25.32
N LEU A 178 -12.00 -2.80 24.50
CA LEU A 178 -12.39 -4.13 25.00
C LEU A 178 -11.24 -4.83 25.75
N CYS A 179 -10.01 -4.76 25.24
CA CYS A 179 -8.85 -5.30 25.93
C CYS A 179 -8.67 -4.69 27.32
N LEU A 180 -8.82 -3.37 27.46
CA LEU A 180 -8.76 -2.71 28.77
C LEU A 180 -9.87 -3.18 29.70
N LEU A 181 -11.10 -3.26 29.22
CA LEU A 181 -12.27 -3.62 30.03
C LEU A 181 -12.30 -5.10 30.44
N LEU A 182 -11.71 -5.98 29.62
CA LEU A 182 -11.70 -7.44 29.82
C LEU A 182 -10.37 -7.97 30.33
N ASP A 183 -9.44 -7.09 30.72
CA ASP A 183 -8.08 -7.45 31.15
C ASP A 183 -7.33 -8.36 30.16
N GLN A 184 -7.46 -8.05 28.85
CA GLN A 184 -6.75 -8.79 27.81
C GLN A 184 -5.50 -8.01 27.37
N GLU A 185 -4.38 -8.72 27.24
CA GLU A 185 -3.10 -8.13 26.81
C GLU A 185 -3.05 -7.95 25.28
N ASN A 186 -3.69 -8.87 24.57
CA ASN A 186 -3.56 -8.97 23.12
C ASN A 186 -4.88 -8.64 22.41
N LEU A 187 -4.84 -7.75 21.40
CA LEU A 187 -6.01 -7.39 20.60
C LEU A 187 -6.69 -8.59 19.94
N ARG A 188 -5.94 -9.66 19.65
CA ARG A 188 -6.49 -10.87 19.03
C ARG A 188 -7.45 -11.63 19.95
N ASP A 189 -7.31 -11.46 21.25
CA ASP A 189 -8.12 -12.19 22.23
C ASP A 189 -9.56 -11.65 22.35
N VAL A 190 -9.80 -10.46 21.80
CA VAL A 190 -11.12 -9.80 21.76
C VAL A 190 -11.75 -9.77 20.37
N VAL A 191 -11.10 -10.33 19.36
CA VAL A 191 -11.58 -10.42 17.97
C VAL A 191 -12.01 -11.86 17.68
N LEU A 192 -13.24 -12.05 17.20
CA LEU A 192 -13.78 -13.40 16.90
C LEU A 192 -13.02 -14.12 15.79
N PHE A 193 -12.54 -13.39 14.79
CA PHE A 193 -11.76 -13.91 13.66
C PHE A 193 -10.52 -13.06 13.45
N PRO A 194 -9.49 -13.19 14.33
CA PRO A 194 -8.28 -12.39 14.22
C PRO A 194 -7.48 -12.80 12.98
N MET A 195 -6.98 -11.82 12.24
CA MET A 195 -5.99 -12.08 11.19
C MET A 195 -4.67 -12.50 11.87
N THR A 196 -4.31 -13.77 11.73
CA THR A 196 -3.05 -14.33 12.21
C THR A 196 -2.17 -14.67 11.03
N LYS A 197 -0.84 -14.52 11.19
CA LYS A 197 0.06 -15.21 10.26
C LYS A 197 -0.17 -16.71 10.43
N SER A 198 -0.43 -17.40 9.33
CA SER A 198 -0.54 -18.86 9.36
C SER A 198 0.73 -19.47 9.93
N SER A 199 0.59 -20.45 10.80
CA SER A 199 1.73 -21.23 11.29
C SER A 199 2.32 -22.05 10.12
N GLN A 200 3.58 -22.42 10.20
CA GLN A 200 4.19 -23.27 9.16
C GLN A 200 3.42 -24.59 9.00
N GLU A 201 2.87 -25.13 10.10
CA GLU A 201 2.03 -26.33 10.08
C GLU A 201 0.70 -26.11 9.35
N GLU A 202 0.07 -24.93 9.50
CA GLU A 202 -1.15 -24.55 8.76
C GLU A 202 -0.84 -24.31 7.28
N ILE A 203 0.28 -23.67 6.96
CA ILE A 203 0.75 -23.50 5.58
C ILE A 203 0.99 -24.86 4.95
N ASP A 204 1.70 -25.75 5.62
CA ASP A 204 1.98 -27.10 5.15
C ASP A 204 0.69 -27.95 5.03
N ALA A 205 -0.28 -27.76 5.94
CA ALA A 205 -1.58 -28.39 5.87
C ALA A 205 -2.43 -27.84 4.72
N MET A 206 -2.43 -26.51 4.50
CA MET A 206 -3.08 -25.88 3.34
C MET A 206 -2.43 -26.32 2.02
N GLN A 207 -1.10 -26.41 1.97
CA GLN A 207 -0.39 -26.93 0.81
C GLN A 207 -0.75 -28.40 0.52
N LYS A 208 -0.85 -29.24 1.56
CA LYS A 208 -1.31 -30.63 1.42
C LYS A 208 -2.77 -30.73 1.01
N LEU A 209 -3.65 -29.86 1.53
CA LEU A 209 -5.05 -29.79 1.13
C LEU A 209 -5.19 -29.23 -0.30
N GLY A 210 -4.39 -28.24 -0.68
CA GLY A 210 -4.32 -27.71 -2.04
C GLY A 210 -3.84 -28.79 -3.05
N GLN A 211 -2.80 -29.54 -2.69
CA GLN A 211 -2.33 -30.67 -3.50
C GLN A 211 -3.34 -31.83 -3.54
N SER A 212 -4.08 -32.08 -2.45
CA SER A 212 -5.15 -33.06 -2.41
C SER A 212 -6.39 -32.60 -3.17
N ALA A 213 -6.69 -31.30 -3.15
CA ALA A 213 -7.79 -30.70 -3.90
C ALA A 213 -7.50 -30.65 -5.40
N SER A 214 -6.26 -30.37 -5.80
CA SER A 214 -5.83 -30.44 -7.20
C SER A 214 -5.78 -31.87 -7.75
N GLN A 215 -5.69 -32.88 -6.86
CA GLN A 215 -5.79 -34.28 -7.25
C GLN A 215 -7.23 -34.87 -7.20
N GLN A 216 -8.17 -34.19 -6.48
CA GLN A 216 -9.56 -34.68 -6.31
C GLN A 216 -10.62 -33.82 -7.00
N SER A 217 -10.36 -32.58 -7.32
CA SER A 217 -11.23 -31.77 -8.16
C SER A 217 -10.68 -31.78 -9.58
N GLY A 218 -11.16 -32.68 -10.38
CA GLY A 218 -11.05 -32.63 -11.84
C GLY A 218 -11.91 -31.52 -12.44
N THR A 219 -12.00 -30.36 -11.81
CA THR A 219 -12.45 -29.13 -12.44
C THR A 219 -11.23 -28.58 -13.18
N GLN A 220 -11.09 -29.01 -14.42
CA GLN A 220 -10.26 -28.35 -15.40
C GLN A 220 -10.68 -26.86 -15.39
N GLU A 221 -9.72 -25.95 -15.15
CA GLU A 221 -9.98 -24.53 -15.44
C GLU A 221 -10.48 -24.44 -16.89
N PRO A 222 -11.40 -23.52 -17.18
CA PRO A 222 -11.94 -23.40 -18.52
C PRO A 222 -10.81 -23.15 -19.51
N VAL A 223 -10.74 -23.97 -20.56
CA VAL A 223 -9.81 -23.73 -21.65
C VAL A 223 -10.32 -22.54 -22.43
N VAL A 224 -9.54 -21.45 -22.43
CA VAL A 224 -9.86 -20.25 -23.18
C VAL A 224 -9.39 -20.45 -24.62
N ASP A 225 -10.32 -20.34 -25.59
CA ASP A 225 -9.98 -20.26 -27.01
C ASP A 225 -9.75 -18.79 -27.38
N PRO A 226 -8.58 -18.38 -27.87
CA PRO A 226 -8.35 -17.00 -28.25
C PRO A 226 -9.11 -16.61 -29.55
N GLY A 227 -9.44 -17.56 -30.42
CA GLY A 227 -10.11 -17.33 -31.71
C GLY A 227 -9.17 -16.93 -32.86
N PHE A 228 -7.87 -16.77 -32.59
CA PHE A 228 -6.87 -16.28 -33.56
C PHE A 228 -5.50 -16.94 -33.35
N THR A 229 -4.60 -16.72 -34.29
CA THR A 229 -3.24 -17.25 -34.25
C THR A 229 -2.22 -16.22 -33.73
N ARG A 230 -1.05 -16.72 -33.28
CA ARG A 230 0.06 -15.86 -32.86
C ARG A 230 0.51 -14.87 -33.96
N ASP A 231 0.55 -15.32 -35.22
CA ASP A 231 0.98 -14.46 -36.31
C ASP A 231 0.03 -13.27 -36.48
N GLN A 232 -1.29 -13.50 -36.36
CA GLN A 232 -2.28 -12.41 -36.35
C GLN A 232 -2.08 -11.45 -35.16
N ALA A 233 -1.82 -11.99 -33.97
CA ALA A 233 -1.52 -11.16 -32.79
C ALA A 233 -0.28 -10.28 -32.99
N VAL A 234 0.80 -10.83 -33.58
CA VAL A 234 2.04 -10.09 -33.87
C VAL A 234 1.79 -8.96 -34.88
N GLU A 235 0.93 -9.17 -35.90
CA GLU A 235 0.58 -8.12 -36.85
C GLU A 235 -0.23 -7.00 -36.16
N ILE A 236 -1.12 -7.32 -35.24
CA ILE A 236 -1.84 -6.35 -34.42
C ILE A 236 -0.88 -5.53 -33.56
N VAL A 237 0.07 -6.18 -32.86
CA VAL A 237 1.10 -5.50 -32.07
C VAL A 237 1.91 -4.53 -32.92
N LYS A 238 2.37 -4.96 -34.11
CA LYS A 238 3.11 -4.08 -35.03
C LYS A 238 2.29 -2.89 -35.52
N LYS A 239 0.99 -3.06 -35.67
CA LYS A 239 0.07 -2.03 -36.19
C LYS A 239 -0.28 -0.95 -35.15
N TYR A 240 -0.51 -1.35 -33.90
CA TYR A 240 -1.10 -0.48 -32.88
C TYR A 240 -0.14 -0.06 -31.76
N VAL A 241 0.92 -0.81 -31.50
CA VAL A 241 1.80 -0.59 -30.36
C VAL A 241 3.05 0.18 -30.74
N ASP A 242 3.39 1.23 -29.96
CA ASP A 242 4.64 1.97 -30.14
C ASP A 242 5.84 1.01 -30.16
N PRO A 243 6.76 1.12 -31.12
CA PRO A 243 7.96 0.28 -31.21
C PRO A 243 8.78 0.19 -29.92
N LYS A 244 8.69 1.19 -29.05
CA LYS A 244 9.38 1.18 -27.74
C LYS A 244 8.73 0.26 -26.73
N LEU A 245 7.41 0.06 -26.82
CA LEU A 245 6.65 -0.80 -25.93
C LEU A 245 6.66 -2.27 -26.38
N GLN A 246 6.77 -2.52 -27.70
CA GLN A 246 6.74 -3.88 -28.25
C GLN A 246 7.69 -4.88 -27.54
N PRO A 247 8.96 -4.53 -27.19
CA PRO A 247 9.84 -5.46 -26.47
C PRO A 247 9.29 -5.90 -25.11
N HIS A 248 8.55 -5.03 -24.42
CA HIS A 248 7.88 -5.39 -23.17
C HIS A 248 6.83 -6.47 -23.40
N LEU A 249 5.95 -6.29 -24.39
CA LEU A 249 4.90 -7.27 -24.71
C LEU A 249 5.48 -8.65 -25.08
N PHE A 250 6.52 -8.70 -25.89
CA PHE A 250 7.21 -9.97 -26.20
C PHE A 250 7.87 -10.59 -24.98
N PHE A 251 8.32 -9.76 -24.01
CA PHE A 251 8.90 -10.26 -22.77
C PHE A 251 7.82 -10.87 -21.87
N VAL A 252 6.66 -10.20 -21.73
CA VAL A 252 5.52 -10.73 -20.97
C VAL A 252 4.99 -12.01 -21.65
N GLU A 253 4.91 -12.07 -23.00
CA GLU A 253 4.59 -13.31 -23.73
C GLU A 253 5.49 -14.46 -23.30
N ALA A 254 6.82 -14.23 -23.32
CA ALA A 254 7.78 -15.27 -22.98
C ALA A 254 7.68 -15.72 -21.51
N ALA A 255 7.44 -14.78 -20.60
CA ALA A 255 7.22 -15.05 -19.19
C ALA A 255 5.94 -15.88 -18.97
N MET A 256 4.82 -15.47 -19.56
CA MET A 256 3.55 -16.19 -19.45
C MET A 256 3.63 -17.62 -20.00
N ARG A 257 4.33 -17.84 -21.10
CA ARG A 257 4.60 -19.20 -21.62
C ARG A 257 5.36 -20.07 -20.61
N LYS A 258 6.30 -19.51 -19.89
CA LYS A 258 7.05 -20.21 -18.84
C LYS A 258 6.20 -20.49 -17.61
N LEU A 259 5.36 -19.54 -17.23
CA LEU A 259 4.43 -19.72 -16.12
C LEU A 259 3.35 -20.79 -16.43
N ALA A 260 2.89 -20.89 -17.67
CA ALA A 260 2.01 -22.00 -18.10
C ALA A 260 2.67 -23.37 -17.84
N ASP A 261 3.95 -23.54 -18.24
CA ASP A 261 4.70 -24.76 -17.94
C ASP A 261 4.84 -24.98 -16.43
N HIS A 262 5.14 -23.94 -15.67
CA HIS A 262 5.37 -23.99 -14.21
C HIS A 262 4.10 -24.41 -13.44
N TYR A 263 2.93 -23.88 -13.82
CA TYR A 263 1.66 -24.17 -13.16
C TYR A 263 0.92 -25.39 -13.73
N GLY A 264 1.53 -26.13 -14.67
CA GLY A 264 0.95 -27.38 -15.20
C GLY A 264 -0.06 -27.19 -16.34
N PHE A 265 -0.08 -26.00 -16.99
CA PHE A 265 -0.93 -25.67 -18.15
C PHE A 265 -0.15 -25.67 -19.46
N SER A 266 0.80 -26.62 -19.64
CA SER A 266 1.64 -26.68 -20.84
C SER A 266 0.86 -26.87 -22.14
N ASP A 267 -0.33 -27.46 -22.07
CA ASP A 267 -1.29 -27.60 -23.15
C ASP A 267 -1.98 -26.28 -23.56
N GLN A 268 -2.04 -25.31 -22.66
CA GLN A 268 -2.58 -23.97 -22.89
C GLN A 268 -1.49 -22.90 -23.08
N LYS A 269 -0.26 -23.29 -23.22
CA LYS A 269 0.91 -22.39 -23.31
C LYS A 269 0.79 -21.31 -24.37
N GLU A 270 0.15 -21.63 -25.51
CA GLU A 270 -0.10 -20.64 -26.58
C GLU A 270 -1.04 -19.55 -26.11
N VAL A 271 -2.14 -19.89 -25.47
CA VAL A 271 -3.13 -18.93 -24.94
C VAL A 271 -2.51 -18.02 -23.88
N TRP A 272 -1.73 -18.60 -22.95
CA TRP A 272 -1.00 -17.86 -21.95
C TRP A 272 -0.04 -16.84 -22.59
N GLY A 273 0.71 -17.27 -23.60
CA GLY A 273 1.60 -16.38 -24.35
C GLY A 273 0.86 -15.26 -25.05
N LEU A 274 -0.27 -15.57 -25.71
CA LEU A 274 -1.10 -14.57 -26.38
C LEU A 274 -1.68 -13.55 -25.42
N ALA A 275 -2.08 -13.98 -24.23
CA ALA A 275 -2.54 -13.05 -23.18
C ALA A 275 -1.42 -12.07 -22.79
N GLY A 276 -0.19 -12.57 -22.58
CA GLY A 276 0.96 -11.69 -22.32
C GLY A 276 1.34 -10.80 -23.49
N LEU A 277 1.15 -11.25 -24.73
CA LEU A 277 1.49 -10.45 -25.93
C LEU A 277 0.52 -9.29 -26.17
N LEU A 278 -0.75 -9.44 -25.78
CA LEU A 278 -1.82 -8.50 -26.15
C LEU A 278 -2.39 -7.72 -24.95
N HIS A 279 -1.90 -7.91 -23.72
CA HIS A 279 -2.50 -7.28 -22.52
C HIS A 279 -2.54 -5.74 -22.64
N ASP A 280 -1.51 -5.13 -23.19
CA ASP A 280 -1.33 -3.68 -23.34
C ASP A 280 -1.42 -3.22 -24.81
N VAL A 281 -2.10 -3.97 -25.67
CA VAL A 281 -2.13 -3.67 -27.11
C VAL A 281 -2.77 -2.33 -27.44
N ASP A 282 -3.66 -1.83 -26.60
CA ASP A 282 -4.34 -0.55 -26.72
C ASP A 282 -3.65 0.58 -25.95
N TRP A 283 -2.65 0.28 -25.12
CA TRP A 283 -1.98 1.27 -24.25
C TRP A 283 -1.44 2.46 -25.02
N SER A 284 -0.75 2.23 -26.13
CA SER A 284 -0.14 3.31 -26.93
C SER A 284 -1.13 4.35 -27.48
N ILE A 285 -2.42 4.02 -27.54
CA ILE A 285 -3.47 4.91 -28.05
C ILE A 285 -4.43 5.38 -26.95
N THR A 286 -4.39 4.79 -25.78
CA THR A 286 -5.28 5.10 -24.65
C THR A 286 -4.56 5.73 -23.46
N GLU A 287 -3.22 5.70 -23.43
CA GLU A 287 -2.40 6.14 -22.29
C GLU A 287 -2.78 7.56 -21.82
N GLU A 288 -2.83 8.53 -22.74
CA GLU A 288 -3.13 9.92 -22.42
C GLU A 288 -4.54 10.07 -21.83
N GLU A 289 -5.53 9.40 -22.40
CA GLU A 289 -6.91 9.42 -21.92
C GLU A 289 -7.02 8.73 -20.57
N THR A 290 -6.38 7.57 -20.40
CA THR A 290 -6.37 6.78 -19.17
C THR A 290 -5.76 7.58 -18.01
N MET A 291 -4.63 8.23 -18.24
CA MET A 291 -3.90 8.97 -17.20
C MET A 291 -4.57 10.30 -16.83
N ASN A 292 -5.29 10.95 -17.75
CA ASN A 292 -5.78 12.32 -17.55
C ASN A 292 -7.27 12.43 -17.24
N SER A 293 -8.13 11.52 -17.74
CA SER A 293 -9.58 11.72 -17.62
C SER A 293 -10.44 10.47 -17.52
N ASN A 294 -10.00 9.31 -18.01
CA ASN A 294 -10.81 8.10 -18.06
C ASN A 294 -9.98 6.85 -17.76
N PRO A 295 -9.90 6.41 -16.50
CA PRO A 295 -9.16 5.20 -16.13
C PRO A 295 -9.60 3.93 -16.86
N LEU A 296 -10.83 3.89 -17.37
CA LEU A 296 -11.37 2.74 -18.12
C LEU A 296 -11.11 2.82 -19.64
N ALA A 297 -10.36 3.81 -20.13
CA ALA A 297 -9.99 3.89 -21.54
C ALA A 297 -9.06 2.72 -21.91
N HIS A 298 -8.07 2.42 -21.06
CA HIS A 298 -7.23 1.23 -21.20
C HIS A 298 -8.06 -0.04 -20.98
N CYS A 299 -7.86 -1.03 -21.84
CA CYS A 299 -8.66 -2.26 -21.90
C CYS A 299 -10.17 -2.00 -22.12
N GLY A 300 -10.54 -0.82 -22.62
CA GLY A 300 -11.91 -0.41 -22.90
C GLY A 300 -12.35 -0.72 -24.32
N GLU A 301 -13.15 0.22 -24.90
CA GLU A 301 -13.71 0.07 -26.27
C GLU A 301 -12.62 -0.08 -27.33
N LYS A 302 -11.47 0.58 -27.17
CA LYS A 302 -10.35 0.47 -28.11
C LYS A 302 -9.75 -0.92 -28.17
N LEU A 303 -9.66 -1.60 -27.04
CA LEU A 303 -9.27 -3.02 -27.02
C LEU A 303 -10.22 -3.86 -27.86
N ASP A 304 -11.55 -3.67 -27.71
CA ASP A 304 -12.56 -4.41 -28.47
C ASP A 304 -12.44 -4.14 -29.98
N GLU A 305 -12.28 -2.87 -30.37
CA GLU A 305 -12.09 -2.48 -31.76
C GLU A 305 -10.87 -3.19 -32.38
N ILE A 306 -9.71 -3.14 -31.70
CA ILE A 306 -8.46 -3.75 -32.15
C ILE A 306 -8.61 -5.27 -32.28
N LEU A 307 -9.13 -5.92 -31.27
CA LEU A 307 -9.21 -7.38 -31.20
C LEU A 307 -10.30 -7.96 -32.07
N SER A 308 -11.31 -7.16 -32.47
CA SER A 308 -12.31 -7.54 -33.46
C SER A 308 -11.70 -7.84 -34.84
N GLU A 309 -10.57 -7.21 -35.19
CA GLU A 309 -9.88 -7.43 -36.48
C GLU A 309 -9.33 -8.87 -36.61
N ILE A 310 -9.09 -9.53 -35.49
CA ILE A 310 -8.57 -10.90 -35.45
C ILE A 310 -9.60 -11.92 -34.91
N ASN A 311 -10.85 -11.49 -34.71
CA ASN A 311 -11.95 -12.31 -34.17
C ASN A 311 -11.65 -12.91 -32.79
N ALA A 312 -11.03 -12.14 -31.91
CA ALA A 312 -10.80 -12.56 -30.53
C ALA A 312 -12.11 -12.91 -29.81
N THR A 313 -12.09 -13.96 -29.00
CA THR A 313 -13.29 -14.37 -28.26
C THR A 313 -13.56 -13.45 -27.07
N PRO A 314 -14.83 -13.29 -26.65
CA PRO A 314 -15.16 -12.53 -25.45
C PRO A 314 -14.44 -13.02 -24.19
N GLU A 315 -14.28 -14.33 -24.07
CA GLU A 315 -13.59 -14.97 -22.94
C GLU A 315 -12.11 -14.58 -22.90
N PHE A 316 -11.45 -14.51 -24.05
CA PHE A 316 -10.06 -14.07 -24.13
C PHE A 316 -9.92 -12.58 -23.84
N ILE A 317 -10.84 -11.74 -24.32
CA ILE A 317 -10.88 -10.30 -24.03
C ILE A 317 -11.07 -10.07 -22.52
N GLU A 318 -11.92 -10.86 -21.86
CA GLU A 318 -12.09 -10.78 -20.40
C GLU A 318 -10.80 -11.11 -19.65
N VAL A 319 -10.01 -12.10 -20.11
CA VAL A 319 -8.68 -12.39 -19.54
C VAL A 319 -7.80 -11.14 -19.62
N LEU A 320 -7.73 -10.47 -20.80
CA LEU A 320 -6.93 -9.27 -20.95
C LEU A 320 -7.41 -8.15 -20.02
N ARG A 321 -8.72 -7.88 -19.97
CA ARG A 321 -9.28 -6.84 -19.08
C ARG A 321 -9.00 -7.09 -17.60
N SER A 322 -8.92 -8.34 -17.18
CA SER A 322 -8.75 -8.69 -15.78
C SER A 322 -7.39 -8.29 -15.21
N HIS A 323 -6.37 -8.02 -16.04
CA HIS A 323 -5.08 -7.56 -15.55
C HIS A 323 -5.12 -6.09 -15.06
N TYR A 324 -6.06 -5.30 -15.53
CA TYR A 324 -6.17 -3.90 -15.14
C TYR A 324 -7.26 -3.72 -14.08
N LYS A 325 -6.84 -3.39 -12.86
CA LYS A 325 -7.67 -3.37 -11.64
C LYS A 325 -8.89 -2.45 -11.72
N GLU A 326 -8.83 -1.38 -12.52
CA GLU A 326 -9.89 -0.37 -12.61
C GLU A 326 -11.17 -0.95 -13.25
N HIS A 327 -11.08 -2.03 -14.02
CA HIS A 327 -12.25 -2.72 -14.56
C HIS A 327 -13.00 -3.57 -13.50
N GLY A 328 -12.41 -3.83 -12.33
CA GLY A 328 -13.04 -4.56 -11.24
C GLY A 328 -13.46 -6.00 -11.58
N LEU A 329 -12.86 -6.61 -12.61
CA LEU A 329 -13.16 -7.97 -13.02
C LEU A 329 -12.54 -8.99 -12.07
N PRO A 330 -13.16 -10.16 -11.86
CA PRO A 330 -12.61 -11.18 -11.00
C PRO A 330 -11.31 -11.77 -11.61
N VAL A 331 -10.28 -11.87 -10.76
CA VAL A 331 -9.00 -12.52 -11.08
C VAL A 331 -9.04 -13.92 -10.48
N ASP A 332 -9.86 -14.81 -11.07
CA ASP A 332 -10.30 -16.08 -10.50
C ASP A 332 -9.59 -17.32 -11.08
N THR A 333 -9.00 -17.22 -12.27
CA THR A 333 -8.23 -18.32 -12.88
C THR A 333 -6.73 -18.15 -12.69
N THR A 334 -5.96 -19.24 -12.80
CA THR A 334 -4.49 -19.21 -12.71
C THR A 334 -3.87 -18.35 -13.82
N LEU A 335 -4.44 -18.39 -15.04
CA LEU A 335 -4.04 -17.54 -16.15
C LEU A 335 -4.18 -16.05 -15.82
N LYS A 336 -5.35 -15.61 -15.32
CA LYS A 336 -5.61 -14.21 -14.93
C LYS A 336 -4.68 -13.77 -13.79
N LYS A 337 -4.50 -14.60 -12.76
CA LYS A 337 -3.60 -14.34 -11.63
C LYS A 337 -2.15 -14.17 -12.08
N ALA A 338 -1.69 -15.04 -12.97
CA ALA A 338 -0.34 -14.99 -13.52
C ALA A 338 -0.12 -13.71 -14.33
N LEU A 339 -1.05 -13.34 -15.21
CA LEU A 339 -0.96 -12.12 -16.02
C LEU A 339 -0.91 -10.88 -15.13
N TYR A 340 -1.81 -10.80 -14.15
CA TYR A 340 -1.91 -9.68 -13.20
C TYR A 340 -0.61 -9.44 -12.41
N SER A 341 0.08 -10.52 -12.03
CA SER A 341 1.31 -10.43 -11.22
C SER A 341 2.57 -10.21 -12.04
N VAL A 342 2.63 -10.76 -13.27
CA VAL A 342 3.87 -10.81 -14.05
C VAL A 342 4.13 -9.55 -14.85
N ASP A 343 3.10 -8.83 -15.23
CA ASP A 343 3.22 -7.60 -16.03
C ASP A 343 4.14 -6.59 -15.33
N GLU A 344 3.81 -6.19 -14.14
CA GLU A 344 4.61 -5.25 -13.32
C GLU A 344 6.02 -5.78 -13.01
N LEU A 345 6.18 -7.09 -12.83
CA LEU A 345 7.49 -7.70 -12.64
C LEU A 345 8.34 -7.57 -13.90
N CYS A 346 7.76 -7.80 -15.07
CA CYS A 346 8.44 -7.62 -16.34
C CYS A 346 8.88 -6.17 -16.55
N GLY A 347 8.03 -5.19 -16.20
CA GLY A 347 8.36 -3.77 -16.21
C GLY A 347 9.56 -3.45 -15.30
N LEU A 348 9.58 -3.99 -14.07
CA LEU A 348 10.72 -3.85 -13.16
C LEU A 348 12.02 -4.46 -13.74
N ILE A 349 11.96 -5.66 -14.32
CA ILE A 349 13.13 -6.32 -14.92
C ILE A 349 13.66 -5.51 -16.10
N VAL A 350 12.80 -4.97 -16.94
CA VAL A 350 13.19 -4.07 -18.05
C VAL A 350 13.89 -2.83 -17.49
N ALA A 351 13.35 -2.19 -16.47
CA ALA A 351 13.98 -1.03 -15.82
C ALA A 351 15.36 -1.38 -15.26
N VAL A 352 15.51 -2.54 -14.60
CA VAL A 352 16.81 -3.04 -14.12
C VAL A 352 17.78 -3.27 -15.27
N THR A 353 17.31 -3.77 -16.42
CA THR A 353 18.11 -3.98 -17.61
C THR A 353 18.68 -2.67 -18.16
N LEU A 354 17.82 -1.66 -18.29
CA LEU A 354 18.17 -0.37 -18.89
C LEU A 354 19.23 0.42 -18.12
N VAL A 355 19.30 0.27 -16.81
CA VAL A 355 20.32 0.94 -15.97
C VAL A 355 21.67 0.20 -15.93
N ARG A 356 21.77 -0.98 -16.52
CA ARG A 356 23.04 -1.71 -16.62
C ARG A 356 23.90 -1.17 -17.78
N PRO A 357 25.22 -1.22 -17.67
CA PRO A 357 26.11 -0.78 -18.75
C PRO A 357 25.90 -1.51 -20.08
N SER A 358 25.64 -2.83 -20.01
CA SER A 358 25.38 -3.67 -21.19
C SER A 358 24.02 -3.46 -21.83
N LYS A 359 23.02 -3.00 -21.06
CA LYS A 359 21.59 -2.92 -21.44
C LYS A 359 21.06 -4.23 -22.02
N GLN A 360 21.64 -5.37 -21.62
CA GLN A 360 21.24 -6.70 -22.07
C GLN A 360 20.55 -7.46 -20.94
N MET A 361 19.37 -8.00 -21.23
CA MET A 361 18.57 -8.76 -20.26
C MET A 361 19.27 -10.04 -19.81
N ALA A 362 20.05 -10.69 -20.68
CA ALA A 362 20.83 -11.87 -20.35
C ALA A 362 21.84 -11.65 -19.19
N ASP A 363 22.24 -10.40 -18.95
CA ASP A 363 23.16 -10.05 -17.86
C ASP A 363 22.44 -9.74 -16.54
N VAL A 364 21.12 -9.73 -16.52
CA VAL A 364 20.33 -9.41 -15.32
C VAL A 364 20.30 -10.63 -14.40
N LYS A 365 20.81 -10.45 -13.19
CA LYS A 365 20.76 -11.49 -12.14
C LYS A 365 19.56 -11.29 -11.25
N VAL A 366 18.93 -12.37 -10.81
CA VAL A 366 17.82 -12.35 -9.84
C VAL A 366 18.17 -11.50 -8.61
N SER A 367 19.39 -11.60 -8.08
CA SER A 367 19.85 -10.78 -6.95
C SER A 367 19.82 -9.27 -7.22
N SER A 368 20.00 -8.85 -8.47
CA SER A 368 19.94 -7.44 -8.87
C SER A 368 18.46 -6.97 -8.91
N VAL A 369 17.55 -7.82 -9.40
CA VAL A 369 16.11 -7.54 -9.40
C VAL A 369 15.60 -7.43 -7.96
N LYS A 370 15.92 -8.40 -7.09
CA LYS A 370 15.56 -8.39 -5.66
C LYS A 370 16.05 -7.13 -4.94
N LYS A 371 17.30 -6.70 -5.22
CA LYS A 371 17.82 -5.45 -4.65
C LYS A 371 17.02 -4.24 -5.11
N LYS A 372 16.68 -4.17 -6.40
CA LYS A 372 15.91 -3.06 -6.98
C LYS A 372 14.43 -3.12 -6.65
N PHE A 373 13.87 -4.30 -6.41
CA PHE A 373 12.52 -4.46 -5.89
C PHE A 373 12.34 -3.77 -4.51
N LYS A 374 13.36 -3.84 -3.65
CA LYS A 374 13.37 -3.17 -2.34
C LYS A 374 13.61 -1.66 -2.42
N ASP A 375 14.15 -1.18 -3.53
CA ASP A 375 14.46 0.23 -3.79
C ASP A 375 13.20 0.91 -4.36
N LYS A 376 12.34 1.48 -3.49
CA LYS A 376 11.06 2.08 -3.87
C LYS A 376 11.21 3.29 -4.80
N GLY A 377 12.35 3.99 -4.78
CA GLY A 377 12.64 5.11 -5.67
C GLY A 377 13.03 4.67 -7.09
N PHE A 378 13.43 3.41 -7.26
CA PHE A 378 13.77 2.85 -8.56
C PHE A 378 12.52 2.33 -9.27
N ALA A 379 12.25 2.75 -10.50
CA ALA A 379 11.05 2.42 -11.26
C ALA A 379 9.79 2.64 -10.40
N ALA A 380 9.61 3.88 -9.93
CA ALA A 380 8.58 4.23 -8.93
C ALA A 380 7.14 3.98 -9.43
N ASN A 381 6.93 3.94 -10.74
CA ASN A 381 5.62 3.65 -11.35
C ASN A 381 5.25 2.16 -11.31
N VAL A 382 6.19 1.25 -11.03
CA VAL A 382 5.91 -0.19 -10.89
C VAL A 382 5.23 -0.45 -9.56
N ASP A 383 4.04 -1.01 -9.57
CA ASP A 383 3.31 -1.38 -8.35
C ASP A 383 3.81 -2.73 -7.79
N ARG A 384 4.65 -2.64 -6.73
CA ARG A 384 5.21 -3.83 -6.07
C ARG A 384 4.15 -4.71 -5.40
N ASN A 385 3.00 -4.13 -5.02
CA ASN A 385 1.94 -4.91 -4.39
C ASN A 385 1.29 -5.84 -5.41
N LEU A 386 1.18 -5.43 -6.67
CA LEU A 386 0.69 -6.31 -7.74
C LEU A 386 1.65 -7.48 -7.96
N ILE A 387 2.96 -7.23 -7.96
CA ILE A 387 3.96 -8.31 -8.06
C ILE A 387 3.81 -9.29 -6.89
N LEU A 388 3.63 -8.80 -5.65
CA LEU A 388 3.49 -9.66 -4.46
C LEU A 388 2.22 -10.50 -4.45
N THR A 389 1.23 -10.22 -5.31
CA THR A 389 0.04 -11.08 -5.43
C THR A 389 0.38 -12.51 -5.87
N CYS A 390 1.54 -12.74 -6.48
CA CYS A 390 2.00 -14.09 -6.81
C CYS A 390 2.19 -14.98 -5.56
N GLU A 391 2.59 -14.40 -4.42
CA GLU A 391 2.75 -15.14 -3.17
C GLU A 391 1.38 -15.56 -2.61
N ASP A 392 0.40 -14.64 -2.60
CA ASP A 392 -0.92 -14.89 -2.02
C ASP A 392 -1.83 -15.74 -2.94
N TRP A 393 -1.80 -15.47 -4.25
CA TRP A 393 -2.77 -16.04 -5.20
C TRP A 393 -2.29 -17.28 -5.92
N LEU A 394 -0.98 -17.38 -6.15
CA LEU A 394 -0.35 -18.46 -6.90
C LEU A 394 0.54 -19.32 -6.02
N ASN A 395 0.66 -18.97 -4.72
CA ASN A 395 1.54 -19.65 -3.78
C ASN A 395 2.99 -19.78 -4.28
N THR A 396 3.43 -18.78 -5.05
CA THR A 396 4.77 -18.72 -5.63
C THR A 396 5.56 -17.62 -4.97
N PRO A 397 6.62 -17.95 -4.19
CA PRO A 397 7.49 -16.94 -3.61
C PRO A 397 8.11 -16.05 -4.69
N ILE A 398 8.21 -14.76 -4.44
CA ILE A 398 8.83 -13.79 -5.38
C ILE A 398 10.27 -14.18 -5.79
N GLU A 399 10.85 -15.13 -5.07
CA GLU A 399 12.18 -15.65 -5.33
C GLU A 399 12.24 -16.68 -6.45
N GLU A 400 11.14 -17.32 -6.74
CA GLU A 400 11.00 -18.31 -7.81
C GLU A 400 10.52 -17.68 -9.09
#